data_33a49c94555e1f4788ac0fcd636dcdde
#
_entry.id   33a49c94555e1f4788ac0fcd636dcdde
#
_cell.length_a   1.000
_cell.length_b   1.000
_cell.length_c   1.000
_cell.angle_alpha   90.00
_cell.angle_beta   90.00
_cell.angle_gamma   90.00
#
_symmetry.space_group_name_H-M   'P 1'
#
loop_
_entity.id
_entity.type
_entity.pdbx_description
1 polymer ?
#
loop_
_entity_poly.entity_id
_entity_poly.type
_entity_poly.pdbx_seq_one_letter_code
_entity_poly.pdbx_strand_id
1 'polypeptide(L)'
;MKRLHYIYKTVIAAVAVFAMGSCTDLDENVYDQVMSGNYYQTRADVIHAVFRPHEHIFESVCAYFQNEELTGDQFVTISRGAYGWYDGGKWEDLHRHNYNEITDGVEWSKMWDSMYKGIGQCNLVLDDLSRLSPSQFGMAQKEWDALTAQLRTMRAYCYVVLINHFRNCILTTTSNPDENMKPERRTQVKPEVLFNYIESELKVCMEQLDTKIGSEGNGTMQGQFTKGAAAVLLMRLYLNAEVWIGKPMYNECRDLCKKIIAGDYGNYSLATQWYQPFDWNNDVCNEVIYAFPASYATTSWHMQNNWRTIYGRGMPYGSSKYFDIEGDGARNPKYALSPSYDNQLPRQLHPYKLGMVTQKFQKYPGDRRFKQYKNLSINSREGMFMLEGYIVCADGTKVKSQDGYEMYLLDQCGTFDSKAPEGKISNSAKAASIMTNGDFNSCLYCVKYPYYSYKGGYFMDPDCVQMRLGEVYYTQAECELRLGDAAAAGKLLNKVRARNYETFGNNIKYQPEGGVVLDMEEMLDEWGREFIMESRRRTDLIRFGRFQEAWWDKPEDADRHYEIFPITQPALEQNPYLKQNPGYPTI
;
A
#
# COMPACT_ATOMS: atom_id res chain seq x y z
N MET A 1 -82.21 -30.20 -5.01
CA MET A 1 -81.08 -29.66 -5.81
C MET A 1 -81.05 -28.12 -5.88
N LYS A 2 -82.17 -27.38 -5.96
CA LYS A 2 -82.10 -25.90 -6.08
C LYS A 2 -81.59 -25.17 -4.82
N ARG A 3 -81.80 -25.68 -3.59
CA ARG A 3 -81.30 -25.06 -2.34
C ARG A 3 -79.77 -25.20 -2.14
N LEU A 4 -79.18 -26.29 -2.62
CA LEU A 4 -77.74 -26.48 -2.53
C LEU A 4 -77.00 -25.51 -3.46
N HIS A 5 -77.58 -25.15 -4.58
CA HIS A 5 -76.97 -24.23 -5.57
C HIS A 5 -76.96 -22.77 -5.08
N TYR A 6 -77.92 -22.38 -4.25
CA TYR A 6 -77.93 -21.04 -3.64
C TYR A 6 -76.89 -20.92 -2.51
N ILE A 7 -76.74 -21.95 -1.69
CA ILE A 7 -75.70 -21.98 -0.64
C ILE A 7 -74.28 -21.93 -1.23
N TYR A 8 -74.05 -22.65 -2.32
CA TYR A 8 -72.77 -22.63 -3.01
C TYR A 8 -72.46 -21.24 -3.60
N LYS A 9 -73.41 -20.56 -4.18
CA LYS A 9 -73.27 -19.20 -4.70
C LYS A 9 -73.03 -18.16 -3.63
N THR A 10 -73.68 -18.31 -2.47
CA THR A 10 -73.48 -17.39 -1.34
C THR A 10 -72.17 -17.60 -0.64
N VAL A 11 -71.64 -18.83 -0.56
CA VAL A 11 -70.35 -19.15 0.01
C VAL A 11 -69.24 -18.65 -0.94
N ILE A 12 -69.36 -18.81 -2.25
CA ILE A 12 -68.39 -18.28 -3.23
C ILE A 12 -68.35 -16.74 -3.24
N ALA A 13 -69.55 -16.09 -3.09
CA ALA A 13 -69.61 -14.63 -2.99
C ALA A 13 -68.95 -14.11 -1.68
N ALA A 14 -69.17 -14.82 -0.55
CA ALA A 14 -68.57 -14.47 0.73
C ALA A 14 -67.01 -14.66 0.72
N VAL A 15 -66.52 -15.74 0.09
CA VAL A 15 -65.11 -15.98 -0.06
C VAL A 15 -64.44 -14.94 -1.01
N ALA A 16 -65.14 -14.52 -2.06
CA ALA A 16 -64.66 -13.47 -2.96
C ALA A 16 -64.61 -12.08 -2.30
N VAL A 17 -65.48 -11.77 -1.39
CA VAL A 17 -65.52 -10.51 -0.61
C VAL A 17 -64.41 -10.52 0.45
N PHE A 18 -64.10 -11.68 1.05
CA PHE A 18 -62.95 -11.80 1.97
C PHE A 18 -61.59 -11.77 1.24
N ALA A 19 -61.55 -12.19 -0.01
CA ALA A 19 -60.30 -12.13 -0.82
C ALA A 19 -60.01 -10.72 -1.37
N MET A 20 -60.97 -9.80 -1.41
CA MET A 20 -60.76 -8.40 -1.85
C MET A 20 -60.49 -7.44 -0.68
N GLY A 21 -60.51 -7.89 0.57
CA GLY A 21 -60.13 -7.11 1.75
C GLY A 21 -58.67 -7.30 2.21
N SER A 22 -57.88 -8.09 1.47
CA SER A 22 -56.48 -8.34 1.79
C SER A 22 -55.52 -7.51 0.90
N CYS A 23 -55.86 -6.25 0.68
CA CYS A 23 -54.86 -5.23 0.41
C CYS A 23 -54.46 -4.62 1.75
N THR A 24 -53.83 -5.40 2.59
CA THR A 24 -53.06 -4.86 3.69
C THR A 24 -51.75 -4.33 3.10
N ASP A 25 -51.48 -3.11 3.44
CA ASP A 25 -50.22 -2.42 3.37
C ASP A 25 -49.06 -3.41 3.55
N LEU A 26 -48.39 -3.73 2.46
CA LEU A 26 -47.22 -4.59 2.44
C LEU A 26 -45.93 -3.76 2.71
N ASP A 27 -46.07 -2.64 3.39
CA ASP A 27 -44.92 -2.00 4.01
C ASP A 27 -44.44 -2.88 5.15
N GLU A 28 -43.59 -3.82 4.78
CA GLU A 28 -42.84 -4.66 5.71
C GLU A 28 -41.91 -3.75 6.49
N ASN A 29 -42.28 -3.39 7.70
CA ASN A 29 -41.35 -2.77 8.64
C ASN A 29 -40.28 -3.80 8.99
N VAL A 30 -39.22 -3.82 8.22
CA VAL A 30 -38.06 -4.68 8.46
C VAL A 30 -37.29 -4.13 9.66
N TYR A 31 -37.65 -4.62 10.85
CA TYR A 31 -37.02 -4.19 12.11
C TYR A 31 -35.59 -4.72 12.28
N ASP A 32 -35.19 -5.74 11.52
CA ASP A 32 -33.89 -6.42 11.64
C ASP A 32 -32.89 -6.05 10.55
N GLN A 33 -33.24 -5.22 9.56
CA GLN A 33 -32.30 -4.74 8.53
C GLN A 33 -32.15 -3.23 8.63
N VAL A 34 -30.92 -2.77 8.76
CA VAL A 34 -30.59 -1.35 8.67
C VAL A 34 -30.67 -0.94 7.20
N MET A 35 -31.72 -0.23 6.84
CA MET A 35 -31.89 0.36 5.50
C MET A 35 -31.46 1.83 5.52
N SER A 36 -30.99 2.37 4.39
CA SER A 36 -30.59 3.80 4.32
C SER A 36 -31.66 4.77 4.79
N GLY A 37 -32.94 4.41 4.67
CA GLY A 37 -34.09 5.22 5.15
C GLY A 37 -34.20 5.32 6.68
N ASN A 38 -33.61 4.41 7.46
CA ASN A 38 -33.69 4.38 8.92
C ASN A 38 -32.31 4.41 9.62
N TYR A 39 -31.22 4.43 8.84
CA TYR A 39 -29.86 4.40 9.39
C TYR A 39 -29.44 5.73 10.02
N TYR A 40 -29.65 6.85 9.32
CA TYR A 40 -29.17 8.16 9.75
C TYR A 40 -30.14 8.80 10.76
N GLN A 41 -29.92 8.55 12.05
CA GLN A 41 -30.72 9.11 13.13
C GLN A 41 -29.96 10.16 13.94
N THR A 42 -28.65 10.03 14.03
CA THR A 42 -27.77 10.86 14.86
C THR A 42 -26.56 11.38 14.09
N ARG A 43 -25.88 12.39 14.65
CA ARG A 43 -24.58 12.86 14.15
C ARG A 43 -23.54 11.72 14.12
N ALA A 44 -23.58 10.81 15.09
CA ALA A 44 -22.66 9.67 15.14
C ALA A 44 -22.86 8.72 13.96
N ASP A 45 -24.10 8.48 13.54
CA ASP A 45 -24.40 7.61 12.40
C ASP A 45 -23.83 8.18 11.10
N VAL A 46 -23.92 9.50 10.91
CA VAL A 46 -23.30 10.18 9.76
C VAL A 46 -21.77 9.99 9.79
N ILE A 47 -21.14 10.20 10.93
CA ILE A 47 -19.67 10.04 11.08
C ILE A 47 -19.26 8.58 10.81
N HIS A 48 -19.97 7.60 11.37
CA HIS A 48 -19.67 6.18 11.14
C HIS A 48 -19.81 5.80 9.66
N ALA A 49 -20.87 6.28 8.99
CA ALA A 49 -21.05 6.04 7.56
C ALA A 49 -19.89 6.61 6.72
N VAL A 50 -19.47 7.85 7.03
CA VAL A 50 -18.36 8.53 6.32
C VAL A 50 -17.04 7.78 6.45
N PHE A 51 -16.74 7.21 7.62
CA PHE A 51 -15.46 6.53 7.85
C PHE A 51 -15.48 5.02 7.56
N ARG A 52 -16.62 4.42 7.26
CA ARG A 52 -16.70 3.00 6.87
C ARG A 52 -15.87 2.63 5.63
N PRO A 53 -15.82 3.44 4.55
CA PRO A 53 -14.92 3.18 3.43
C PRO A 53 -13.43 3.21 3.80
N HIS A 54 -13.02 4.01 4.79
CA HIS A 54 -11.63 4.05 5.27
C HIS A 54 -11.21 2.72 5.90
N GLU A 55 -12.08 2.14 6.72
CA GLU A 55 -11.86 0.82 7.30
C GLU A 55 -11.71 -0.25 6.21
N HIS A 56 -12.61 -0.25 5.22
CA HIS A 56 -12.56 -1.20 4.10
C HIS A 56 -11.26 -1.08 3.29
N ILE A 57 -10.82 0.14 2.99
CA ILE A 57 -9.59 0.36 2.23
C ILE A 57 -8.35 -0.03 3.04
N PHE A 58 -8.36 0.14 4.37
CA PHE A 58 -7.26 -0.34 5.20
C PHE A 58 -7.07 -1.87 5.10
N GLU A 59 -8.13 -2.65 4.92
CA GLU A 59 -8.03 -4.10 4.67
C GLU A 59 -7.27 -4.44 3.38
N SER A 60 -7.25 -3.55 2.38
CA SER A 60 -6.59 -3.76 1.10
C SER A 60 -5.09 -3.44 1.08
N VAL A 61 -4.56 -2.85 2.15
CA VAL A 61 -3.17 -2.39 2.26
C VAL A 61 -2.15 -3.50 1.96
N CYS A 62 -2.46 -4.75 2.32
CA CYS A 62 -1.59 -5.88 2.06
C CYS A 62 -1.48 -6.19 0.55
N ALA A 63 -2.60 -6.22 -0.17
CA ALA A 63 -2.60 -6.45 -1.62
C ALA A 63 -1.89 -5.31 -2.36
N TYR A 64 -2.10 -4.07 -1.92
CA TYR A 64 -1.40 -2.89 -2.46
C TYR A 64 0.12 -3.02 -2.28
N PHE A 65 0.57 -3.34 -1.05
CA PHE A 65 1.99 -3.56 -0.76
C PHE A 65 2.59 -4.67 -1.65
N GLN A 66 1.92 -5.80 -1.77
CA GLN A 66 2.41 -6.93 -2.55
C GLN A 66 2.53 -6.59 -4.04
N ASN A 67 1.57 -5.86 -4.59
CA ASN A 67 1.61 -5.43 -5.98
C ASN A 67 2.71 -4.39 -6.25
N GLU A 68 3.00 -3.49 -5.30
CA GLU A 68 4.04 -2.47 -5.47
C GLU A 68 5.46 -2.99 -5.21
N GLU A 69 5.63 -3.88 -4.23
CA GLU A 69 6.97 -4.28 -3.78
C GLU A 69 7.42 -5.62 -4.39
N LEU A 70 6.52 -6.61 -4.54
CA LEU A 70 6.92 -7.93 -5.06
C LEU A 70 6.98 -7.99 -6.60
N THR A 71 6.44 -7.01 -7.28
CA THR A 71 6.68 -6.82 -8.73
C THR A 71 7.84 -5.87 -9.00
N GLY A 72 8.54 -5.43 -7.97
CA GLY A 72 9.75 -4.61 -8.04
C GLY A 72 11.02 -5.44 -7.85
N ASP A 73 12.14 -4.72 -7.85
CA ASP A 73 13.49 -5.29 -7.81
C ASP A 73 14.05 -5.50 -6.39
N GLN A 74 13.36 -5.02 -5.33
CA GLN A 74 13.93 -4.95 -3.97
C GLN A 74 13.53 -6.12 -3.07
N PHE A 75 12.33 -6.68 -3.25
CA PHE A 75 11.80 -7.75 -2.41
C PHE A 75 11.46 -9.01 -3.18
N VAL A 76 11.65 -10.15 -2.51
CA VAL A 76 11.34 -11.47 -3.04
C VAL A 76 10.70 -12.35 -1.97
N THR A 77 9.98 -13.37 -2.38
CA THR A 77 9.43 -14.40 -1.50
C THR A 77 10.13 -15.73 -1.77
N ILE A 78 11.05 -16.10 -0.88
CA ILE A 78 11.89 -17.28 -1.05
C ILE A 78 11.12 -18.55 -0.68
N SER A 79 11.13 -19.55 -1.56
CA SER A 79 10.70 -20.92 -1.27
C SER A 79 11.82 -21.67 -0.58
N ARG A 80 11.50 -22.35 0.53
CA ARG A 80 12.46 -23.07 1.41
C ARG A 80 12.11 -24.56 1.55
N GLY A 81 11.96 -25.23 0.43
CA GLY A 81 11.59 -26.65 0.40
C GLY A 81 10.21 -26.91 1.04
N ALA A 82 10.12 -27.88 1.96
CA ALA A 82 8.86 -28.25 2.61
C ALA A 82 8.25 -27.14 3.49
N TYR A 83 9.05 -26.15 3.86
CA TYR A 83 8.64 -25.01 4.71
C TYR A 83 8.51 -23.73 3.91
N GLY A 84 8.59 -23.82 2.60
CA GLY A 84 8.59 -22.67 1.72
C GLY A 84 7.19 -22.22 1.36
N TRP A 85 7.09 -20.96 1.09
CA TRP A 85 5.90 -20.31 0.63
C TRP A 85 5.86 -20.28 -0.89
N TYR A 86 5.48 -21.38 -1.46
CA TYR A 86 5.37 -21.50 -2.90
C TYR A 86 4.02 -20.96 -3.42
N ASP A 87 2.94 -21.21 -2.67
CA ASP A 87 1.57 -20.76 -2.95
C ASP A 87 1.18 -20.95 -4.45
N GLY A 88 1.48 -22.11 -5.01
CA GLY A 88 1.21 -22.41 -6.43
C GLY A 88 2.08 -21.64 -7.42
N GLY A 89 3.14 -20.96 -6.99
CA GLY A 89 4.03 -20.16 -7.84
C GLY A 89 3.65 -18.68 -7.98
N LYS A 90 2.56 -18.25 -7.35
CA LYS A 90 2.06 -16.87 -7.54
C LYS A 90 3.04 -15.76 -7.17
N TRP A 91 3.95 -16.00 -6.20
CA TRP A 91 4.97 -15.02 -5.82
C TRP A 91 6.09 -14.94 -6.84
N GLU A 92 6.41 -16.09 -7.46
CA GLU A 92 7.33 -16.16 -8.58
C GLU A 92 6.75 -15.46 -9.81
N ASP A 93 5.46 -15.68 -10.09
CA ASP A 93 4.75 -15.03 -11.19
C ASP A 93 4.68 -13.51 -11.01
N LEU A 94 4.40 -13.02 -9.79
CA LEU A 94 4.46 -11.58 -9.49
C LEU A 94 5.85 -11.02 -9.74
N HIS A 95 6.90 -11.66 -9.21
CA HIS A 95 8.28 -11.19 -9.32
C HIS A 95 8.80 -11.20 -10.75
N ARG A 96 8.43 -12.22 -11.54
CA ARG A 96 8.84 -12.40 -12.94
C ARG A 96 7.94 -11.71 -13.95
N HIS A 97 6.94 -10.97 -13.51
CA HIS A 97 5.91 -10.34 -14.34
C HIS A 97 5.13 -11.35 -15.21
N ASN A 98 4.94 -12.57 -14.72
CA ASN A 98 4.16 -13.57 -15.40
C ASN A 98 2.66 -13.43 -15.06
N TYR A 99 2.02 -12.40 -15.62
CA TYR A 99 0.61 -12.08 -15.37
C TYR A 99 -0.36 -12.78 -16.35
N ASN A 100 0.02 -13.95 -16.83
CA ASN A 100 -0.78 -14.67 -17.86
C ASN A 100 -2.00 -15.38 -17.29
N GLU A 101 -2.01 -15.70 -16.00
CA GLU A 101 -3.15 -16.34 -15.36
C GLU A 101 -4.13 -15.27 -14.84
N ILE A 102 -5.22 -15.12 -15.57
CA ILE A 102 -6.32 -14.19 -15.26
C ILE A 102 -7.27 -14.86 -14.25
N THR A 103 -6.72 -15.48 -13.22
CA THR A 103 -7.51 -16.23 -12.24
C THR A 103 -7.97 -15.33 -11.09
N ASP A 104 -9.06 -15.74 -10.43
CA ASP A 104 -9.52 -15.10 -9.21
C ASP A 104 -8.52 -15.33 -8.05
N GLY A 105 -8.48 -14.38 -7.12
CA GLY A 105 -7.68 -14.49 -5.90
C GLY A 105 -6.21 -14.08 -6.02
N VAL A 106 -5.73 -13.65 -7.19
CA VAL A 106 -4.42 -13.00 -7.33
C VAL A 106 -4.42 -11.59 -6.72
N GLU A 107 -3.24 -11.08 -6.35
CA GLU A 107 -3.16 -9.87 -5.55
C GLU A 107 -3.67 -8.61 -6.30
N TRP A 108 -3.50 -8.53 -7.62
CA TRP A 108 -4.07 -7.43 -8.43
C TRP A 108 -5.59 -7.52 -8.58
N SER A 109 -6.17 -8.75 -8.62
CA SER A 109 -7.63 -8.94 -8.61
C SER A 109 -8.23 -8.43 -7.30
N LYS A 110 -7.64 -8.81 -6.16
CA LYS A 110 -8.06 -8.32 -4.84
C LYS A 110 -8.03 -6.80 -4.75
N MET A 111 -7.01 -6.19 -5.34
CA MET A 111 -6.88 -4.73 -5.36
C MET A 111 -7.95 -4.08 -6.23
N TRP A 112 -8.21 -4.61 -7.43
CA TRP A 112 -9.30 -4.15 -8.30
C TRP A 112 -10.63 -4.18 -7.55
N ASP A 113 -10.99 -5.32 -6.98
CA ASP A 113 -12.25 -5.52 -6.26
C ASP A 113 -12.35 -4.59 -5.04
N SER A 114 -11.30 -4.49 -4.25
CA SER A 114 -11.30 -3.65 -3.04
C SER A 114 -11.47 -2.17 -3.39
N MET A 115 -10.80 -1.68 -4.44
CA MET A 115 -10.93 -0.28 -4.84
C MET A 115 -12.33 0.03 -5.37
N TYR A 116 -12.93 -0.85 -6.18
CA TYR A 116 -14.30 -0.64 -6.67
C TYR A 116 -15.36 -0.78 -5.56
N LYS A 117 -15.17 -1.69 -4.60
CA LYS A 117 -16.02 -1.76 -3.40
C LYS A 117 -15.93 -0.47 -2.58
N GLY A 118 -14.72 0.05 -2.37
CA GLY A 118 -14.51 1.33 -1.69
C GLY A 118 -15.18 2.50 -2.41
N ILE A 119 -15.07 2.57 -3.74
CA ILE A 119 -15.77 3.57 -4.57
C ILE A 119 -17.29 3.43 -4.41
N GLY A 120 -17.82 2.21 -4.47
CA GLY A 120 -19.25 1.93 -4.28
C GLY A 120 -19.76 2.39 -2.91
N GLN A 121 -19.00 2.11 -1.84
CA GLN A 121 -19.32 2.58 -0.49
C GLN A 121 -19.31 4.10 -0.40
N CYS A 122 -18.29 4.77 -0.98
CA CYS A 122 -18.24 6.24 -1.02
C CYS A 122 -19.44 6.81 -1.78
N ASN A 123 -19.79 6.25 -2.92
CA ASN A 123 -20.93 6.70 -3.72
C ASN A 123 -22.25 6.55 -2.97
N LEU A 124 -22.45 5.40 -2.31
CA LEU A 124 -23.68 5.15 -1.54
C LEU A 124 -23.87 6.22 -0.46
N VAL A 125 -22.85 6.45 0.37
CA VAL A 125 -22.94 7.44 1.45
C VAL A 125 -23.08 8.87 0.89
N LEU A 126 -22.38 9.23 -0.19
CA LEU A 126 -22.53 10.54 -0.83
C LEU A 126 -23.94 10.75 -1.38
N ASP A 127 -24.53 9.74 -2.03
CA ASP A 127 -25.91 9.82 -2.56
C ASP A 127 -26.92 9.93 -1.40
N ASP A 128 -26.73 9.20 -0.30
CA ASP A 128 -27.56 9.31 0.89
C ASP A 128 -27.47 10.71 1.51
N LEU A 129 -26.26 11.20 1.76
CA LEU A 129 -26.03 12.52 2.35
C LEU A 129 -26.55 13.66 1.46
N SER A 130 -26.60 13.48 0.14
CA SER A 130 -27.16 14.49 -0.79
C SER A 130 -28.66 14.75 -0.59
N ARG A 131 -29.38 13.81 0.04
CA ARG A 131 -30.81 13.88 0.34
C ARG A 131 -31.12 14.40 1.75
N LEU A 132 -30.07 14.56 2.56
CA LEU A 132 -30.14 14.94 3.96
C LEU A 132 -29.64 16.38 4.16
N SER A 133 -29.96 16.96 5.30
CA SER A 133 -29.54 18.31 5.67
C SER A 133 -28.68 18.25 6.94
N PRO A 134 -27.57 18.97 7.03
CA PRO A 134 -26.72 18.98 8.23
C PRO A 134 -27.46 19.42 9.50
N SER A 135 -28.47 20.29 9.37
CA SER A 135 -29.27 20.77 10.50
C SER A 135 -30.10 19.67 11.17
N GLN A 136 -30.46 18.61 10.45
CA GLN A 136 -31.14 17.42 11.02
C GLN A 136 -30.31 16.71 12.08
N PHE A 137 -28.99 16.85 12.01
CA PHE A 137 -28.01 16.20 12.88
C PHE A 137 -27.28 17.18 13.80
N GLY A 138 -27.76 18.44 13.85
CA GLY A 138 -27.08 19.50 14.65
C GLY A 138 -25.68 19.86 14.15
N MET A 139 -25.40 19.64 12.85
CA MET A 139 -24.11 19.92 12.22
C MET A 139 -24.10 21.27 11.52
N ALA A 140 -22.97 21.95 11.54
CA ALA A 140 -22.74 23.14 10.72
C ALA A 140 -22.45 22.74 9.25
N GLN A 141 -22.77 23.59 8.28
CA GLN A 141 -22.52 23.35 6.86
C GLN A 141 -21.03 23.07 6.60
N LYS A 142 -20.13 23.81 7.20
CA LYS A 142 -18.68 23.58 7.07
C LYS A 142 -18.24 22.19 7.49
N GLU A 143 -18.80 21.66 8.60
CA GLU A 143 -18.54 20.31 9.08
C GLU A 143 -19.07 19.26 8.08
N TRP A 144 -20.26 19.49 7.54
CA TRP A 144 -20.88 18.63 6.54
C TRP A 144 -20.05 18.57 5.25
N ASP A 145 -19.58 19.75 4.79
CA ASP A 145 -18.72 19.86 3.61
C ASP A 145 -17.39 19.11 3.81
N ALA A 146 -16.81 19.23 5.02
CA ALA A 146 -15.59 18.50 5.36
C ALA A 146 -15.80 16.98 5.41
N LEU A 147 -16.92 16.50 5.96
CA LEU A 147 -17.27 15.07 5.98
C LEU A 147 -17.53 14.52 4.57
N THR A 148 -18.25 15.25 3.73
CA THR A 148 -18.44 14.83 2.33
C THR A 148 -17.12 14.84 1.55
N ALA A 149 -16.21 15.77 1.84
CA ALA A 149 -14.88 15.80 1.27
C ALA A 149 -14.00 14.61 1.69
N GLN A 150 -14.20 14.01 2.90
CA GLN A 150 -13.54 12.75 3.28
C GLN A 150 -13.88 11.64 2.29
N LEU A 151 -15.16 11.44 1.99
CA LEU A 151 -15.64 10.42 1.05
C LEU A 151 -15.14 10.66 -0.39
N ARG A 152 -15.19 11.91 -0.85
CA ARG A 152 -14.71 12.30 -2.19
C ARG A 152 -13.20 12.08 -2.31
N THR A 153 -12.43 12.40 -1.27
CA THR A 153 -10.99 12.17 -1.22
C THR A 153 -10.66 10.68 -1.19
N MET A 154 -11.41 9.88 -0.42
CA MET A 154 -11.26 8.41 -0.41
C MET A 154 -11.56 7.80 -1.78
N ARG A 155 -12.62 8.26 -2.45
CA ARG A 155 -12.95 7.84 -3.81
C ARG A 155 -11.83 8.22 -4.81
N ALA A 156 -11.29 9.42 -4.69
CA ALA A 156 -10.14 9.86 -5.49
C ALA A 156 -8.89 9.02 -5.20
N TYR A 157 -8.62 8.66 -3.94
CA TYR A 157 -7.54 7.74 -3.56
C TYR A 157 -7.70 6.38 -4.26
N CYS A 158 -8.90 5.79 -4.22
CA CYS A 158 -9.17 4.53 -4.92
C CYS A 158 -8.91 4.65 -6.43
N TYR A 159 -9.31 5.75 -7.06
CA TYR A 159 -9.05 5.99 -8.48
C TYR A 159 -7.57 6.24 -8.80
N VAL A 160 -6.80 6.86 -7.89
CA VAL A 160 -5.33 6.97 -8.04
C VAL A 160 -4.69 5.59 -8.03
N VAL A 161 -5.12 4.70 -7.15
CA VAL A 161 -4.64 3.31 -7.14
C VAL A 161 -5.02 2.59 -8.43
N LEU A 162 -6.26 2.71 -8.89
CA LEU A 162 -6.74 2.07 -10.11
C LEU A 162 -6.02 2.57 -11.37
N ILE A 163 -5.87 3.88 -11.55
CA ILE A 163 -5.19 4.43 -12.73
C ILE A 163 -3.70 4.05 -12.74
N ASN A 164 -3.06 3.95 -11.59
CA ASN A 164 -1.68 3.49 -11.49
C ASN A 164 -1.51 2.05 -11.98
N HIS A 165 -2.39 1.15 -11.57
CA HIS A 165 -2.21 -0.29 -11.76
C HIS A 165 -2.91 -0.85 -13.00
N PHE A 166 -4.04 -0.24 -13.41
CA PHE A 166 -4.85 -0.78 -14.52
C PHE A 166 -5.02 0.17 -15.69
N ARG A 167 -4.75 1.43 -15.51
CA ARG A 167 -4.87 2.50 -16.51
C ARG A 167 -6.29 2.69 -17.06
N ASN A 168 -6.87 1.62 -17.61
CA ASN A 168 -8.18 1.63 -18.26
C ASN A 168 -9.26 1.21 -17.25
N CYS A 169 -9.94 2.18 -16.66
CA CYS A 169 -10.85 1.99 -15.53
C CYS A 169 -12.27 2.47 -15.85
N ILE A 170 -13.25 1.90 -15.16
CA ILE A 170 -14.63 2.40 -15.18
C ILE A 170 -14.71 3.61 -14.25
N LEU A 171 -15.34 4.69 -14.69
CA LEU A 171 -15.64 5.85 -13.86
C LEU A 171 -17.10 5.83 -13.43
N THR A 172 -17.34 5.60 -12.14
CA THR A 172 -18.67 5.67 -11.53
C THR A 172 -18.67 6.63 -10.35
N THR A 173 -19.70 7.46 -10.25
CA THR A 173 -19.81 8.55 -9.26
C THR A 173 -21.13 8.55 -8.48
N THR A 174 -21.95 7.54 -8.68
CA THR A 174 -23.22 7.35 -8.00
C THR A 174 -23.43 5.89 -7.63
N SER A 175 -24.25 5.62 -6.63
CA SER A 175 -24.73 4.28 -6.26
C SER A 175 -26.03 3.89 -6.97
N ASN A 176 -26.64 4.79 -7.75
CA ASN A 176 -27.91 4.53 -8.43
C ASN A 176 -27.77 3.36 -9.43
N PRO A 177 -28.48 2.23 -9.23
CA PRO A 177 -28.39 1.08 -10.11
C PRO A 177 -28.80 1.38 -11.54
N ASP A 178 -29.86 2.19 -11.75
CA ASP A 178 -30.36 2.50 -13.09
C ASP A 178 -29.33 3.30 -13.91
N GLU A 179 -28.57 4.18 -13.26
CA GLU A 179 -27.48 4.90 -13.90
C GLU A 179 -26.28 3.96 -14.16
N ASN A 180 -25.91 3.15 -13.18
CA ASN A 180 -24.71 2.28 -13.26
C ASN A 180 -24.90 1.11 -14.24
N MET A 181 -26.14 0.71 -14.54
CA MET A 181 -26.42 -0.36 -15.52
C MET A 181 -26.39 0.12 -16.97
N LYS A 182 -26.32 1.42 -17.22
CA LYS A 182 -26.17 1.95 -18.59
C LYS A 182 -24.85 1.51 -19.21
N PRO A 183 -24.82 1.07 -20.48
CA PRO A 183 -23.60 0.58 -21.13
C PRO A 183 -22.43 1.54 -21.07
N GLU A 184 -22.66 2.84 -21.27
CA GLU A 184 -21.64 3.87 -21.22
C GLU A 184 -21.03 4.06 -19.81
N ARG A 185 -21.75 3.67 -18.74
CA ARG A 185 -21.27 3.70 -17.35
C ARG A 185 -20.50 2.45 -16.96
N ARG A 186 -20.64 1.39 -17.74
CA ARG A 186 -19.96 0.10 -17.52
C ARG A 186 -18.72 -0.06 -18.41
N THR A 187 -18.45 0.88 -19.28
CA THR A 187 -17.31 0.92 -20.19
C THR A 187 -16.16 1.70 -19.54
N GLN A 188 -14.92 1.25 -19.78
CA GLN A 188 -13.73 1.96 -19.35
C GLN A 188 -13.65 3.34 -20.03
N VAL A 189 -13.28 4.34 -19.25
CA VAL A 189 -12.98 5.67 -19.78
C VAL A 189 -11.51 5.78 -20.21
N LYS A 190 -11.19 6.73 -21.06
CA LYS A 190 -9.79 7.04 -21.38
C LYS A 190 -9.07 7.52 -20.13
N PRO A 191 -7.77 7.19 -19.96
CA PRO A 191 -6.99 7.60 -18.78
C PRO A 191 -7.04 9.10 -18.49
N GLU A 192 -7.08 9.95 -19.53
CA GLU A 192 -7.17 11.40 -19.39
C GLU A 192 -8.50 11.84 -18.75
N VAL A 193 -9.59 11.15 -19.04
CA VAL A 193 -10.91 11.45 -18.46
C VAL A 193 -10.90 11.15 -16.97
N LEU A 194 -10.34 9.99 -16.59
CA LEU A 194 -10.21 9.61 -15.20
C LEU A 194 -9.24 10.54 -14.45
N PHE A 195 -8.10 10.88 -15.05
CA PHE A 195 -7.14 11.82 -14.51
C PHE A 195 -7.77 13.19 -14.22
N ASN A 196 -8.47 13.77 -15.18
CA ASN A 196 -9.13 15.07 -15.04
C ASN A 196 -10.23 15.03 -13.97
N TYR A 197 -10.94 13.91 -13.84
CA TYR A 197 -11.91 13.70 -12.77
C TYR A 197 -11.22 13.72 -11.40
N ILE A 198 -10.16 12.93 -11.21
CA ILE A 198 -9.41 12.87 -9.95
C ILE A 198 -8.86 14.27 -9.61
N GLU A 199 -8.26 14.95 -10.57
CA GLU A 199 -7.72 16.30 -10.39
C GLU A 199 -8.79 17.29 -9.90
N SER A 200 -9.95 17.30 -10.56
CA SER A 200 -11.05 18.21 -10.21
C SER A 200 -11.62 17.91 -8.81
N GLU A 201 -11.79 16.62 -8.47
CA GLU A 201 -12.27 16.21 -7.15
C GLU A 201 -11.30 16.65 -6.04
N LEU A 202 -10.00 16.37 -6.21
CA LEU A 202 -9.00 16.72 -5.21
C LEU A 202 -8.87 18.24 -5.00
N LYS A 203 -8.97 19.05 -6.08
CA LYS A 203 -8.96 20.52 -5.98
C LYS A 203 -10.13 21.03 -5.13
N VAL A 204 -11.33 20.49 -5.33
CA VAL A 204 -12.49 20.86 -4.52
C VAL A 204 -12.34 20.38 -3.08
N CYS A 205 -11.85 19.14 -2.87
CA CYS A 205 -11.63 18.60 -1.52
C CYS A 205 -10.60 19.43 -0.72
N MET A 206 -9.55 19.92 -1.38
CA MET A 206 -8.55 20.80 -0.73
C MET A 206 -9.16 22.11 -0.19
N GLU A 207 -10.25 22.61 -0.77
CA GLU A 207 -10.96 23.78 -0.24
C GLU A 207 -11.84 23.44 0.98
N GLN A 208 -12.42 22.23 0.99
CA GLN A 208 -13.42 21.81 1.96
C GLN A 208 -12.84 21.08 3.19
N LEU A 209 -11.74 20.35 3.02
CA LEU A 209 -11.08 19.63 4.12
C LEU A 209 -10.44 20.61 5.12
N ASP A 210 -10.32 20.16 6.36
CA ASP A 210 -9.54 20.90 7.37
C ASP A 210 -8.04 20.75 7.13
N THR A 211 -7.28 21.74 7.60
CA THR A 211 -5.84 21.60 7.77
C THR A 211 -5.56 20.66 8.94
N LYS A 212 -4.30 20.19 9.08
CA LYS A 212 -3.90 19.36 10.22
C LYS A 212 -4.28 20.06 11.51
N ILE A 213 -5.10 19.42 12.32
CA ILE A 213 -5.52 19.92 13.64
C ILE A 213 -4.45 19.55 14.65
N GLY A 214 -4.11 20.51 15.50
CA GLY A 214 -3.05 20.36 16.47
C GLY A 214 -1.68 20.66 15.87
N SER A 215 -1.09 21.75 16.29
CA SER A 215 0.25 22.18 15.88
C SER A 215 1.33 21.17 16.27
N GLU A 216 1.03 20.30 17.20
CA GLU A 216 1.94 19.29 17.74
C GLU A 216 1.79 17.90 17.10
N GLY A 217 0.97 17.74 16.06
CA GLY A 217 0.76 16.42 15.47
C GLY A 217 0.17 15.42 16.48
N ASN A 218 -0.86 15.82 17.19
CA ASN A 218 -1.41 15.10 18.34
C ASN A 218 -2.29 13.90 18.00
N GLY A 219 -2.15 13.26 16.88
CA GLY A 219 -2.86 12.05 16.50
C GLY A 219 -4.38 12.15 16.33
N THR A 220 -5.00 13.26 16.71
CA THR A 220 -6.46 13.41 16.68
C THR A 220 -7.05 13.43 15.26
N MET A 221 -6.18 13.61 14.25
CA MET A 221 -6.54 13.60 12.84
C MET A 221 -6.07 12.35 12.09
N GLN A 222 -5.49 11.39 12.77
CA GLN A 222 -5.08 10.14 12.12
C GLN A 222 -6.31 9.41 11.57
N GLY A 223 -6.18 8.86 10.38
CA GLY A 223 -7.26 8.21 9.66
C GLY A 223 -8.23 9.18 8.96
N GLN A 224 -8.03 10.48 9.08
CA GLN A 224 -8.81 11.49 8.36
C GLN A 224 -7.95 12.16 7.29
N PHE A 225 -8.55 12.39 6.12
CA PHE A 225 -7.89 13.22 5.12
C PHE A 225 -7.89 14.70 5.53
N THR A 226 -6.75 15.33 5.35
CA THR A 226 -6.56 16.77 5.53
C THR A 226 -6.33 17.44 4.18
N LYS A 227 -6.32 18.77 4.12
CA LYS A 227 -5.88 19.51 2.93
C LYS A 227 -4.51 19.03 2.44
N GLY A 228 -3.58 18.76 3.37
CA GLY A 228 -2.27 18.22 3.06
C GLY A 228 -2.31 16.84 2.43
N ALA A 229 -3.19 15.95 2.90
CA ALA A 229 -3.34 14.61 2.32
C ALA A 229 -3.92 14.67 0.90
N ALA A 230 -4.95 15.49 0.67
CA ALA A 230 -5.49 15.72 -0.68
C ALA A 230 -4.45 16.34 -1.63
N ALA A 231 -3.63 17.28 -1.13
CA ALA A 231 -2.54 17.89 -1.88
C ALA A 231 -1.45 16.85 -2.25
N VAL A 232 -1.11 15.91 -1.36
CA VAL A 232 -0.17 14.83 -1.67
C VAL A 232 -0.75 13.86 -2.70
N LEU A 233 -2.03 13.54 -2.67
CA LEU A 233 -2.66 12.76 -3.73
C LEU A 233 -2.60 13.46 -5.09
N LEU A 234 -2.87 14.75 -5.12
CA LEU A 234 -2.75 15.57 -6.33
C LEU A 234 -1.29 15.66 -6.82
N MET A 235 -0.34 15.77 -5.90
CA MET A 235 1.10 15.71 -6.19
C MET A 235 1.48 14.39 -6.86
N ARG A 236 1.03 13.25 -6.33
CA ARG A 236 1.26 11.92 -6.92
C ARG A 236 0.63 11.81 -8.32
N LEU A 237 -0.56 12.39 -8.50
CA LEU A 237 -1.23 12.46 -9.81
C LEU A 237 -0.37 13.20 -10.82
N TYR A 238 0.15 14.38 -10.47
CA TYR A 238 1.00 15.19 -11.35
C TYR A 238 2.37 14.56 -11.63
N LEU A 239 3.00 13.96 -10.62
CA LEU A 239 4.29 13.31 -10.77
C LEU A 239 4.25 12.17 -11.81
N ASN A 240 3.15 11.42 -11.85
CA ASN A 240 2.98 10.28 -12.74
C ASN A 240 2.20 10.59 -14.03
N ALA A 241 1.84 11.84 -14.29
CA ALA A 241 1.01 12.25 -15.43
C ALA A 241 1.63 11.86 -16.79
N GLU A 242 2.96 11.97 -16.94
CA GLU A 242 3.65 11.55 -18.16
C GLU A 242 3.42 10.06 -18.46
N VAL A 243 3.50 9.19 -17.44
CA VAL A 243 3.25 7.75 -17.59
C VAL A 243 1.78 7.45 -17.83
N TRP A 244 0.87 8.12 -17.11
CA TRP A 244 -0.53 7.75 -17.11
C TRP A 244 -1.32 8.31 -18.28
N ILE A 245 -0.97 9.53 -18.73
CA ILE A 245 -1.68 10.26 -19.80
C ILE A 245 -0.76 10.84 -20.88
N GLY A 246 0.53 10.49 -20.88
CA GLY A 246 1.50 10.96 -21.87
C GLY A 246 1.82 12.46 -21.80
N LYS A 247 1.45 13.13 -20.69
CA LYS A 247 1.64 14.58 -20.52
C LYS A 247 2.47 14.87 -19.26
N PRO A 248 3.72 15.34 -19.37
CA PRO A 248 4.51 15.71 -18.21
C PRO A 248 3.90 16.94 -17.50
N MET A 249 3.78 16.86 -16.16
CA MET A 249 3.25 17.92 -15.30
C MET A 249 4.22 18.25 -14.16
N TYR A 250 5.53 18.22 -14.45
CA TYR A 250 6.58 18.42 -13.43
C TYR A 250 6.60 19.83 -12.85
N ASN A 251 6.21 20.85 -13.61
CA ASN A 251 6.11 22.22 -13.10
C ASN A 251 4.96 22.34 -12.08
N GLU A 252 3.78 21.85 -12.42
CA GLU A 252 2.60 21.84 -11.54
C GLU A 252 2.86 21.04 -10.28
N CYS A 253 3.53 19.88 -10.41
CA CYS A 253 3.93 19.01 -9.31
C CYS A 253 4.90 19.74 -8.38
N ARG A 254 5.99 20.30 -8.91
CA ARG A 254 6.99 21.07 -8.17
C ARG A 254 6.36 22.23 -7.40
N ASP A 255 5.50 23.01 -8.05
CA ASP A 255 4.91 24.19 -7.44
C ASP A 255 3.91 23.81 -6.33
N LEU A 256 3.22 22.67 -6.46
CA LEU A 256 2.39 22.10 -5.40
C LEU A 256 3.25 21.63 -4.22
N CYS A 257 4.38 20.93 -4.47
CA CYS A 257 5.32 20.52 -3.42
C CYS A 257 5.83 21.73 -2.62
N LYS A 258 6.18 22.83 -3.29
CA LYS A 258 6.62 24.07 -2.63
C LYS A 258 5.57 24.58 -1.65
N LYS A 259 4.29 24.58 -2.04
CA LYS A 259 3.17 24.99 -1.18
C LYS A 259 2.98 24.05 0.02
N ILE A 260 3.07 22.74 -0.19
CA ILE A 260 2.97 21.77 0.91
C ILE A 260 4.11 22.00 1.92
N ILE A 261 5.35 22.16 1.45
CA ILE A 261 6.53 22.40 2.29
C ILE A 261 6.46 23.76 3.00
N ALA A 262 5.87 24.76 2.37
CA ALA A 262 5.66 26.07 2.97
C ALA A 262 4.58 26.08 4.06
N GLY A 263 3.77 25.02 4.17
CA GLY A 263 2.72 24.90 5.18
C GLY A 263 1.35 25.41 4.73
N ASP A 264 1.14 25.72 3.44
CA ASP A 264 -0.14 26.23 2.93
C ASP A 264 -1.30 25.26 3.19
N TYR A 265 -1.00 23.97 3.32
CA TYR A 265 -1.97 22.87 3.53
C TYR A 265 -1.83 22.19 4.89
N GLY A 266 -1.06 22.76 5.82
CA GLY A 266 -0.82 22.26 7.15
C GLY A 266 0.67 22.31 7.55
N ASN A 267 0.93 22.54 8.82
CA ASN A 267 2.29 22.64 9.37
C ASN A 267 2.87 21.25 9.61
N TYR A 268 3.57 20.71 8.64
CA TYR A 268 4.34 19.47 8.75
C TYR A 268 5.82 19.78 8.92
N SER A 269 6.58 18.90 9.56
CA SER A 269 8.03 19.04 9.71
C SER A 269 8.73 17.69 9.61
N LEU A 270 9.94 17.68 9.04
CA LEU A 270 10.74 16.46 8.96
C LEU A 270 11.08 15.97 10.37
N ALA A 271 10.93 14.69 10.60
CA ALA A 271 11.36 14.02 11.82
C ALA A 271 12.89 14.10 11.97
N THR A 272 13.37 14.20 13.20
CA THR A 272 14.81 14.29 13.49
C THR A 272 15.53 12.95 13.38
N GLN A 273 14.79 11.86 13.54
CA GLN A 273 15.29 10.50 13.35
C GLN A 273 14.51 9.82 12.23
N TRP A 274 15.20 9.03 11.42
CA TRP A 274 14.61 8.36 10.25
C TRP A 274 13.46 7.40 10.61
N TYR A 275 13.46 6.83 11.82
CA TYR A 275 12.48 5.84 12.25
C TYR A 275 11.21 6.42 12.87
N GLN A 276 11.21 7.68 13.30
CA GLN A 276 10.06 8.28 14.00
C GLN A 276 8.73 8.18 13.24
N PRO A 277 8.67 8.32 11.91
CA PRO A 277 7.43 8.12 11.17
C PRO A 277 6.89 6.69 11.23
N PHE A 278 7.69 5.72 11.66
CA PHE A 278 7.36 4.29 11.63
C PHE A 278 7.38 3.66 13.03
N ASP A 279 7.66 4.42 14.07
CA ASP A 279 7.80 3.90 15.43
C ASP A 279 6.47 3.93 16.20
N TRP A 280 6.48 3.45 17.44
CA TRP A 280 5.31 3.23 18.27
C TRP A 280 4.39 4.45 18.40
N ASN A 281 4.94 5.63 18.54
CA ASN A 281 4.21 6.90 18.67
C ASN A 281 4.15 7.68 17.35
N ASN A 282 4.05 7.03 16.22
CA ASN A 282 4.04 7.74 14.94
C ASN A 282 2.74 8.53 14.71
N ASP A 283 1.69 8.25 15.46
CA ASP A 283 0.45 9.02 15.51
C ASP A 283 0.67 10.51 15.86
N VAL A 284 1.70 10.81 16.67
CA VAL A 284 2.09 12.20 17.00
C VAL A 284 3.26 12.72 16.17
N CYS A 285 3.77 11.94 15.23
CA CYS A 285 4.89 12.34 14.38
C CYS A 285 4.46 13.41 13.35
N ASN A 286 5.08 14.59 13.45
CA ASN A 286 4.71 15.73 12.62
C ASN A 286 5.13 15.60 11.13
N GLU A 287 5.90 14.57 10.76
CA GLU A 287 6.21 14.24 9.38
C GLU A 287 5.07 13.48 8.69
N VAL A 288 4.24 12.75 9.44
CA VAL A 288 3.13 11.96 8.89
C VAL A 288 2.00 12.89 8.44
N ILE A 289 1.63 12.78 7.18
CA ILE A 289 0.54 13.57 6.56
C ILE A 289 -0.77 12.78 6.58
N TYR A 290 -0.70 11.47 6.26
CA TYR A 290 -1.83 10.57 6.34
C TYR A 290 -1.36 9.15 6.68
N ALA A 291 -2.07 8.52 7.60
CA ALA A 291 -1.90 7.12 7.95
C ALA A 291 -3.25 6.46 8.21
N PHE A 292 -3.36 5.17 7.97
CA PHE A 292 -4.45 4.38 8.51
C PHE A 292 -4.17 4.10 9.99
N PRO A 293 -5.09 4.45 10.90
CA PRO A 293 -4.86 4.29 12.32
C PRO A 293 -4.83 2.82 12.71
N ALA A 294 -3.84 2.45 13.50
CA ALA A 294 -3.73 1.15 14.11
C ALA A 294 -3.62 1.32 15.62
N SER A 295 -4.36 0.52 16.38
CA SER A 295 -4.27 0.49 17.83
C SER A 295 -4.56 -0.92 18.31
N TYR A 296 -3.68 -1.45 19.12
CA TYR A 296 -3.87 -2.76 19.73
C TYR A 296 -5.22 -2.91 20.42
N ALA A 297 -5.69 -1.86 21.09
CA ALA A 297 -6.89 -1.90 21.90
C ALA A 297 -8.19 -1.79 21.09
N THR A 298 -8.18 -1.15 19.91
CA THR A 298 -9.40 -0.72 19.21
C THR A 298 -9.47 -1.19 17.75
N THR A 299 -8.34 -1.47 17.12
CA THR A 299 -8.33 -1.95 15.73
C THR A 299 -8.83 -3.39 15.64
N SER A 300 -9.74 -3.67 14.72
CA SER A 300 -10.28 -5.02 14.53
C SER A 300 -9.17 -6.02 14.20
N TRP A 301 -9.34 -7.29 14.62
CA TRP A 301 -8.43 -8.39 14.30
C TRP A 301 -8.15 -8.49 12.77
N HIS A 302 -9.14 -8.23 11.96
CA HIS A 302 -9.02 -8.30 10.49
C HIS A 302 -8.05 -7.26 9.94
N MET A 303 -8.20 -6.01 10.36
CA MET A 303 -7.33 -4.90 9.97
C MET A 303 -5.90 -5.11 10.48
N GLN A 304 -5.75 -5.46 11.75
CA GLN A 304 -4.43 -5.78 12.33
C GLN A 304 -3.76 -6.95 11.62
N ASN A 305 -4.51 -7.98 11.21
CA ASN A 305 -3.93 -9.13 10.53
C ASN A 305 -3.34 -8.77 9.16
N ASN A 306 -4.00 -7.91 8.39
CA ASN A 306 -3.49 -7.44 7.11
C ASN A 306 -2.25 -6.57 7.28
N TRP A 307 -2.29 -5.59 8.17
CA TRP A 307 -1.17 -4.75 8.53
C TRP A 307 0.02 -5.55 9.08
N ARG A 308 -0.24 -6.41 10.04
CA ARG A 308 0.73 -7.34 10.63
C ARG A 308 1.32 -8.31 9.59
N THR A 309 0.54 -8.70 8.58
CA THR A 309 1.02 -9.57 7.51
C THR A 309 2.11 -8.91 6.69
N ILE A 310 2.03 -7.60 6.43
CA ILE A 310 3.06 -6.87 5.71
C ILE A 310 4.37 -6.86 6.50
N TYR A 311 4.33 -6.38 7.73
CA TYR A 311 5.55 -6.11 8.51
C TYR A 311 5.99 -7.30 9.35
N GLY A 312 5.05 -8.04 9.93
CA GLY A 312 5.37 -9.22 10.75
C GLY A 312 5.98 -10.38 9.96
N ARG A 313 5.89 -10.37 8.64
CA ARG A 313 6.50 -11.41 7.79
C ARG A 313 7.81 -11.00 7.13
N GLY A 314 8.33 -9.83 7.44
CA GLY A 314 9.70 -9.39 7.15
C GLY A 314 10.73 -9.87 8.18
N MET A 315 10.37 -10.75 9.11
CA MET A 315 11.30 -11.32 10.08
C MET A 315 11.85 -12.67 9.59
N PRO A 316 13.13 -12.99 9.86
CA PRO A 316 13.65 -14.33 9.62
C PRO A 316 12.88 -15.38 10.41
N TYR A 317 12.80 -16.59 9.88
CA TYR A 317 12.17 -17.72 10.57
C TYR A 317 12.77 -17.94 11.97
N GLY A 318 11.93 -18.26 12.96
CA GLY A 318 12.38 -18.57 14.32
C GLY A 318 12.95 -17.40 15.11
N SER A 319 12.93 -16.18 14.56
CA SER A 319 13.54 -15.00 15.19
C SER A 319 12.67 -14.33 16.26
N SER A 320 11.51 -14.88 16.63
CA SER A 320 10.62 -14.30 17.65
C SER A 320 11.35 -13.95 18.94
N LYS A 321 12.25 -14.84 19.42
CA LYS A 321 13.08 -14.58 20.60
C LYS A 321 14.04 -13.41 20.42
N TYR A 322 14.55 -13.18 19.22
CA TYR A 322 15.40 -12.03 18.91
C TYR A 322 14.66 -10.71 19.10
N PHE A 323 13.38 -10.69 18.73
CA PHE A 323 12.52 -9.51 18.82
C PHE A 323 11.77 -9.42 20.16
N ASP A 324 12.04 -10.33 21.12
CA ASP A 324 11.34 -10.43 22.39
C ASP A 324 9.82 -10.55 22.24
N ILE A 325 9.38 -11.39 21.29
CA ILE A 325 7.98 -11.62 20.98
C ILE A 325 7.56 -13.00 21.46
N GLU A 326 6.46 -13.09 22.22
CA GLU A 326 5.86 -14.37 22.56
C GLU A 326 5.17 -15.01 21.36
N GLY A 327 5.41 -16.31 21.15
CA GLY A 327 4.75 -17.12 20.13
C GLY A 327 5.47 -17.14 18.78
N ASP A 328 4.78 -17.71 17.79
CA ASP A 328 5.36 -18.08 16.49
C ASP A 328 5.27 -16.99 15.40
N GLY A 329 5.31 -15.72 15.76
CA GLY A 329 5.16 -14.61 14.82
C GLY A 329 6.08 -14.65 13.59
N ALA A 330 7.23 -15.32 13.72
CA ALA A 330 8.24 -15.43 12.67
C ALA A 330 8.21 -16.79 11.93
N ARG A 331 7.09 -17.51 11.92
CA ARG A 331 7.01 -18.84 11.29
C ARG A 331 7.18 -18.84 9.78
N ASN A 332 6.74 -17.79 9.09
CA ASN A 332 6.70 -17.76 7.64
C ASN A 332 7.22 -16.41 7.12
N PRO A 333 8.55 -16.21 7.07
CA PRO A 333 9.11 -14.99 6.47
C PRO A 333 8.70 -14.91 4.98
N LYS A 334 7.99 -13.86 4.62
CA LYS A 334 7.53 -13.65 3.24
C LYS A 334 8.48 -12.78 2.44
N TYR A 335 8.91 -11.70 3.03
CA TYR A 335 9.52 -10.60 2.30
C TYR A 335 11.00 -10.52 2.67
N ALA A 336 11.80 -11.20 1.87
CA ALA A 336 13.25 -11.08 1.92
C ALA A 336 13.73 -10.04 0.91
N LEU A 337 14.89 -9.46 1.16
CA LEU A 337 15.55 -8.61 0.17
C LEU A 337 16.04 -9.44 -1.01
N SER A 338 15.91 -8.91 -2.21
CA SER A 338 16.56 -9.45 -3.40
C SER A 338 18.08 -9.52 -3.15
N PRO A 339 18.73 -10.69 -3.33
CA PRO A 339 20.15 -10.83 -3.02
C PRO A 339 21.03 -10.03 -4.00
N SER A 340 22.18 -9.59 -3.51
CA SER A 340 23.17 -8.89 -4.35
C SER A 340 24.19 -9.83 -4.99
N TYR A 341 24.34 -11.04 -4.45
CA TYR A 341 25.36 -11.99 -4.90
C TYR A 341 24.72 -13.28 -5.43
N ASP A 342 25.42 -13.91 -6.40
CA ASP A 342 25.11 -15.27 -6.80
C ASP A 342 25.40 -16.27 -5.66
N ASN A 343 24.99 -17.53 -5.83
CA ASN A 343 25.20 -18.58 -4.85
C ASN A 343 26.53 -19.35 -5.01
N GLN A 344 27.50 -18.82 -5.74
CA GLN A 344 28.79 -19.46 -6.00
C GLN A 344 29.86 -18.99 -5.01
N LEU A 345 30.97 -19.74 -4.92
CA LEU A 345 32.16 -19.39 -4.17
C LEU A 345 33.37 -19.33 -5.11
N PRO A 346 34.20 -18.24 -5.07
CA PRO A 346 33.95 -17.01 -4.30
C PRO A 346 32.70 -16.28 -4.79
N ARG A 347 32.00 -15.56 -3.90
CA ARG A 347 30.79 -14.80 -4.23
C ARG A 347 31.06 -13.79 -5.33
N GLN A 348 30.12 -13.66 -6.26
CA GLN A 348 30.14 -12.66 -7.32
C GLN A 348 28.83 -11.86 -7.27
N LEU A 349 28.96 -10.56 -7.48
CA LEU A 349 27.78 -9.71 -7.63
C LEU A 349 26.99 -10.12 -8.88
N HIS A 350 25.68 -10.05 -8.78
CA HIS A 350 24.84 -10.18 -9.96
C HIS A 350 25.16 -9.10 -11.00
N PRO A 351 25.06 -9.41 -12.30
CA PRO A 351 25.33 -8.43 -13.35
C PRO A 351 24.29 -7.32 -13.46
N TYR A 352 23.19 -7.44 -12.73
CA TYR A 352 22.06 -6.50 -12.81
C TYR A 352 22.37 -5.20 -12.07
N LYS A 353 21.83 -4.08 -12.58
CA LYS A 353 21.91 -2.75 -11.92
C LYS A 353 20.77 -2.53 -10.93
N LEU A 354 19.61 -3.14 -11.20
CA LEU A 354 18.44 -3.08 -10.33
C LEU A 354 18.56 -4.10 -9.19
N GLY A 355 17.72 -3.94 -8.15
CA GLY A 355 17.89 -4.66 -6.90
C GLY A 355 19.10 -4.15 -6.13
N MET A 356 20.01 -5.04 -5.77
CA MET A 356 21.29 -4.70 -5.13
C MET A 356 21.13 -3.83 -3.88
N VAL A 357 20.11 -4.10 -3.07
CA VAL A 357 19.70 -3.24 -1.95
C VAL A 357 20.86 -2.94 -1.01
N THR A 358 21.59 -3.99 -0.60
CA THR A 358 22.71 -3.84 0.33
C THR A 358 23.84 -3.02 -0.26
N GLN A 359 24.15 -3.22 -1.54
CA GLN A 359 25.20 -2.48 -2.26
C GLN A 359 24.85 -0.99 -2.36
N LYS A 360 23.59 -0.68 -2.61
CA LYS A 360 23.09 0.71 -2.69
C LYS A 360 23.18 1.43 -1.35
N PHE A 361 22.95 0.75 -0.23
CA PHE A 361 23.17 1.31 1.11
C PHE A 361 24.66 1.44 1.44
N GLN A 362 25.49 0.47 1.08
CA GLN A 362 26.93 0.49 1.33
C GLN A 362 27.68 1.56 0.51
N LYS A 363 27.08 2.05 -0.57
CA LYS A 363 27.62 3.16 -1.36
C LYS A 363 27.96 4.39 -0.51
N TYR A 364 27.19 4.62 0.55
CA TYR A 364 27.35 5.75 1.45
C TYR A 364 27.62 5.27 2.89
N PRO A 365 28.88 5.34 3.35
CA PRO A 365 29.24 4.84 4.68
C PRO A 365 28.58 5.67 5.80
N GLY A 366 28.26 4.99 6.90
CA GLY A 366 27.66 5.63 8.08
C GLY A 366 26.15 5.84 8.00
N ASP A 367 25.47 5.20 7.07
CA ASP A 367 24.01 5.20 7.05
C ASP A 367 23.46 4.43 8.26
N ARG A 368 22.77 5.15 9.15
CA ARG A 368 22.22 4.62 10.40
C ARG A 368 21.13 3.57 10.17
N ARG A 369 20.50 3.59 9.02
CA ARG A 369 19.48 2.61 8.63
C ARG A 369 20.11 1.27 8.29
N PHE A 370 21.32 1.28 7.67
CA PHE A 370 22.04 0.07 7.27
C PHE A 370 22.88 -0.49 8.43
N LYS A 371 22.18 -0.81 9.51
CA LYS A 371 22.71 -1.49 10.70
C LYS A 371 21.80 -2.64 11.06
N GLN A 372 22.31 -3.57 11.85
CA GLN A 372 21.52 -4.64 12.45
C GLN A 372 20.39 -4.02 13.26
N TYR A 373 19.15 -4.46 13.01
CA TYR A 373 17.98 -4.00 13.76
C TYR A 373 18.11 -4.36 15.23
N LYS A 374 17.84 -3.42 16.10
CA LYS A 374 17.80 -3.63 17.54
C LYS A 374 16.89 -2.59 18.20
N ASN A 375 15.90 -3.06 18.96
CA ASN A 375 15.15 -2.20 19.86
C ASN A 375 16.05 -1.79 21.05
N LEU A 376 16.13 -0.49 21.32
CA LEU A 376 16.82 0.07 22.48
C LEU A 376 15.82 0.35 23.60
N SER A 377 14.66 0.85 23.23
CA SER A 377 13.46 1.07 24.08
C SER A 377 12.26 1.34 23.17
N ILE A 378 11.06 1.52 23.72
CA ILE A 378 9.91 2.03 22.98
C ILE A 378 10.29 3.39 22.37
N ASN A 379 10.02 3.59 21.09
CA ASN A 379 10.36 4.77 20.30
C ASN A 379 11.88 5.04 20.15
N SER A 380 12.70 4.00 20.32
CA SER A 380 14.14 4.11 20.10
C SER A 380 14.71 2.80 19.59
N ARG A 381 15.38 2.86 18.45
CA ARG A 381 16.00 1.68 17.82
C ARG A 381 17.25 2.03 17.03
N GLU A 382 18.04 1.02 16.78
CA GLU A 382 19.17 1.01 15.85
C GLU A 382 18.82 0.20 14.62
N GLY A 383 19.32 0.62 13.45
CA GLY A 383 19.22 -0.13 12.22
C GLY A 383 17.82 -0.45 11.72
N MET A 384 17.76 -0.96 10.54
CA MET A 384 16.52 -1.31 9.85
C MET A 384 16.63 -2.70 9.19
N PHE A 385 17.76 -3.42 9.35
CA PHE A 385 18.00 -4.64 8.61
C PHE A 385 18.38 -5.81 9.52
N MET A 386 17.98 -7.00 9.11
CA MET A 386 18.63 -8.23 9.55
C MET A 386 19.73 -8.51 8.54
N LEU A 387 20.95 -8.20 8.94
CA LEU A 387 22.14 -8.24 8.08
C LEU A 387 22.79 -9.62 8.06
N GLU A 388 23.79 -9.77 7.20
CA GLU A 388 24.58 -10.98 7.06
C GLU A 388 25.26 -11.38 8.39
N GLY A 389 25.13 -12.64 8.75
CA GLY A 389 25.69 -13.20 9.98
C GLY A 389 24.70 -14.01 10.80
N TYR A 390 25.16 -14.46 11.98
CA TYR A 390 24.30 -15.11 12.95
C TYR A 390 23.29 -14.14 13.56
N ILE A 391 22.07 -14.61 13.74
CA ILE A 391 21.06 -13.88 14.50
C ILE A 391 21.25 -14.23 15.97
N VAL A 392 21.83 -13.32 16.75
CA VAL A 392 22.19 -13.54 18.16
C VAL A 392 21.24 -12.77 19.08
N CYS A 393 20.51 -13.50 19.94
CA CYS A 393 19.62 -12.92 20.94
C CYS A 393 20.39 -12.20 22.05
N ALA A 394 19.70 -11.39 22.85
CA ALA A 394 20.29 -10.62 23.95
C ALA A 394 21.00 -11.50 25.00
N ASP A 395 20.56 -12.74 25.20
CA ASP A 395 21.17 -13.71 26.09
C ASP A 395 22.37 -14.48 25.46
N GLY A 396 22.79 -14.11 24.26
CA GLY A 396 23.89 -14.74 23.52
C GLY A 396 23.48 -16.02 22.77
N THR A 397 22.24 -16.47 22.85
CA THR A 397 21.79 -17.65 22.08
C THR A 397 21.58 -17.28 20.61
N LYS A 398 21.92 -18.20 19.72
CA LYS A 398 21.68 -18.03 18.28
C LYS A 398 20.30 -18.56 17.91
N VAL A 399 19.62 -17.85 17.03
CA VAL A 399 18.33 -18.28 16.46
C VAL A 399 18.54 -19.55 15.64
N LYS A 400 17.65 -20.53 15.81
CA LYS A 400 17.66 -21.78 15.04
C LYS A 400 16.57 -21.80 13.99
N SER A 401 16.90 -22.36 12.83
CA SER A 401 15.94 -22.68 11.78
C SER A 401 14.96 -23.77 12.22
N GLN A 402 13.94 -24.03 11.42
CA GLN A 402 13.02 -25.14 11.62
C GLN A 402 13.71 -26.51 11.49
N ASP A 403 14.79 -26.58 10.72
CA ASP A 403 15.62 -27.78 10.59
C ASP A 403 16.62 -27.94 11.75
N GLY A 404 16.60 -27.03 12.73
CA GLY A 404 17.35 -27.11 13.98
C GLY A 404 18.80 -26.60 13.94
N TYR A 405 19.27 -26.07 12.80
CA TYR A 405 20.60 -25.48 12.72
C TYR A 405 20.59 -23.98 13.08
N GLU A 406 21.73 -23.46 13.53
CA GLU A 406 21.90 -22.03 13.81
C GLU A 406 21.89 -21.23 12.48
N MET A 407 20.99 -20.25 12.37
CA MET A 407 20.82 -19.48 11.15
C MET A 407 21.93 -18.45 10.99
N TYR A 408 22.53 -18.46 9.80
CA TYR A 408 23.49 -17.46 9.35
C TYR A 408 22.98 -16.82 8.07
N LEU A 409 22.46 -15.62 8.15
CA LEU A 409 21.89 -14.93 6.98
C LEU A 409 22.99 -14.58 5.98
N LEU A 410 22.69 -14.73 4.71
CA LEU A 410 23.58 -14.43 3.59
C LEU A 410 22.87 -13.53 2.56
N ASP A 411 23.58 -12.56 2.00
CA ASP A 411 23.09 -11.77 0.85
C ASP A 411 23.17 -12.58 -0.46
N GLN A 412 22.70 -13.82 -0.38
CA GLN A 412 22.69 -14.83 -1.45
C GLN A 412 21.41 -15.68 -1.31
N CYS A 413 20.97 -16.29 -2.40
CA CYS A 413 19.90 -17.25 -2.37
C CYS A 413 20.39 -18.62 -2.88
N GLY A 414 20.25 -19.64 -2.03
CA GLY A 414 20.71 -20.99 -2.35
C GLY A 414 20.51 -21.96 -1.19
N THR A 415 20.93 -23.19 -1.37
CA THR A 415 21.01 -24.20 -0.30
C THR A 415 22.42 -24.24 0.25
N PHE A 416 22.60 -23.88 1.51
CA PHE A 416 23.91 -23.72 2.14
C PHE A 416 24.25 -24.86 3.09
N ASP A 417 25.56 -25.06 3.34
CA ASP A 417 26.00 -26.04 4.32
C ASP A 417 25.64 -25.57 5.74
N SER A 418 24.62 -26.19 6.34
CA SER A 418 24.14 -25.88 7.69
C SER A 418 25.17 -26.12 8.79
N LYS A 419 26.23 -26.92 8.54
CA LYS A 419 27.31 -27.20 9.51
C LYS A 419 28.44 -26.19 9.45
N ALA A 420 28.58 -25.50 8.33
CA ALA A 420 29.59 -24.45 8.12
C ALA A 420 28.98 -23.28 7.34
N PRO A 421 28.00 -22.56 7.94
CA PRO A 421 27.18 -21.59 7.22
C PRO A 421 27.96 -20.36 6.74
N GLU A 422 29.08 -20.00 7.34
CA GLU A 422 29.84 -18.78 7.05
C GLU A 422 30.27 -18.61 5.58
N GLY A 423 29.27 -18.51 4.69
CA GLY A 423 29.44 -18.32 3.26
C GLY A 423 29.81 -19.59 2.47
N LYS A 424 29.72 -20.75 3.08
CA LYS A 424 29.94 -22.03 2.37
C LYS A 424 28.61 -22.54 1.80
N ILE A 425 28.59 -22.67 0.50
CA ILE A 425 27.47 -23.21 -0.26
C ILE A 425 27.59 -24.74 -0.25
N SER A 426 26.49 -25.46 0.04
CA SER A 426 26.50 -26.92 -0.04
C SER A 426 26.81 -27.42 -1.45
N ASN A 427 27.24 -28.67 -1.60
CA ASN A 427 27.50 -29.28 -2.90
C ASN A 427 26.25 -29.35 -3.82
N SER A 428 25.05 -29.20 -3.27
CA SER A 428 23.79 -29.05 -4.01
C SER A 428 23.61 -27.64 -4.59
N ALA A 429 24.42 -26.68 -4.18
CA ALA A 429 24.39 -25.28 -4.65
C ALA A 429 24.90 -25.08 -6.10
N LYS A 430 25.06 -26.15 -6.85
CA LYS A 430 25.13 -26.05 -8.33
C LYS A 430 23.77 -25.68 -8.94
N ALA A 431 22.71 -25.67 -8.12
CA ALA A 431 21.43 -25.14 -8.51
C ALA A 431 21.51 -23.62 -8.78
N ALA A 432 20.73 -23.14 -9.72
CA ALA A 432 20.65 -21.72 -10.05
C ALA A 432 20.29 -20.89 -8.79
N SER A 433 20.80 -19.65 -8.73
CA SER A 433 20.40 -18.66 -7.72
C SER A 433 19.05 -18.10 -8.10
N ILE A 434 17.99 -18.73 -7.65
CA ILE A 434 16.59 -18.37 -7.92
C ILE A 434 15.75 -18.51 -6.65
N MET A 435 14.62 -17.81 -6.60
CA MET A 435 13.79 -17.75 -5.39
C MET A 435 13.19 -19.09 -4.95
N THR A 436 13.13 -20.10 -5.84
CA THR A 436 12.63 -21.44 -5.52
C THR A 436 13.68 -22.38 -4.95
N ASN A 437 14.93 -21.99 -4.88
CA ASN A 437 16.06 -22.81 -4.42
C ASN A 437 16.65 -22.36 -3.08
N GLY A 438 15.93 -21.60 -2.28
CA GLY A 438 16.45 -21.05 -1.03
C GLY A 438 16.36 -22.01 0.18
N ASP A 439 17.09 -21.68 1.21
CA ASP A 439 16.96 -22.23 2.56
C ASP A 439 16.78 -21.11 3.61
N PHE A 440 16.85 -21.44 4.90
CA PHE A 440 16.67 -20.44 5.96
C PHE A 440 17.84 -19.46 6.13
N ASN A 441 19.00 -19.71 5.51
CA ASN A 441 20.12 -18.78 5.46
C ASN A 441 20.01 -17.79 4.29
N SER A 442 19.10 -18.04 3.35
CA SER A 442 18.96 -17.27 2.13
C SER A 442 18.33 -15.91 2.38
N CYS A 443 19.01 -14.90 1.85
CA CYS A 443 18.60 -13.50 1.80
C CYS A 443 18.59 -12.79 3.15
N LEU A 444 18.56 -11.47 3.09
CA LEU A 444 18.47 -10.56 4.21
C LEU A 444 17.05 -10.02 4.35
N TYR A 445 16.78 -9.28 5.44
CA TYR A 445 15.43 -8.77 5.70
C TYR A 445 15.46 -7.29 6.08
N CYS A 446 14.35 -6.60 5.79
CA CYS A 446 14.12 -5.21 6.20
C CYS A 446 13.05 -5.16 7.28
N VAL A 447 13.34 -4.42 8.35
CA VAL A 447 12.45 -4.18 9.50
C VAL A 447 12.13 -2.69 9.54
N LYS A 448 11.21 -2.24 8.70
CA LYS A 448 10.84 -0.81 8.63
C LYS A 448 10.06 -0.36 9.85
N TYR A 449 9.09 -1.16 10.29
CA TYR A 449 8.31 -0.94 11.52
C TYR A 449 8.85 -1.80 12.65
N PRO A 450 8.86 -1.31 13.89
CA PRO A 450 9.44 -2.03 15.01
C PRO A 450 8.53 -3.17 15.49
N TYR A 451 9.16 -4.16 16.08
CA TYR A 451 8.47 -5.23 16.80
C TYR A 451 8.63 -5.01 18.30
N TYR A 452 7.52 -4.87 19.00
CA TYR A 452 7.49 -4.77 20.45
C TYR A 452 6.67 -5.89 21.04
N SER A 453 7.17 -6.51 22.12
CA SER A 453 6.40 -7.43 22.93
C SER A 453 5.35 -6.68 23.72
N TYR A 454 4.10 -7.10 23.65
CA TYR A 454 3.02 -6.54 24.42
C TYR A 454 2.05 -7.65 24.89
N LYS A 455 1.94 -7.85 26.23
CA LYS A 455 0.96 -8.69 26.91
C LYS A 455 0.61 -10.04 26.22
N GLY A 456 1.61 -10.82 25.85
CA GLY A 456 1.40 -12.17 25.29
C GLY A 456 1.18 -12.24 23.79
N GLY A 457 1.57 -11.22 23.04
CA GLY A 457 1.56 -11.24 21.59
C GLY A 457 2.40 -10.12 20.99
N TYR A 458 2.60 -10.13 19.70
CA TYR A 458 3.11 -8.95 19.00
C TYR A 458 1.95 -8.23 18.32
N PHE A 459 1.83 -6.97 18.59
CA PHE A 459 0.82 -6.12 17.98
C PHE A 459 1.51 -4.93 17.34
N MET A 460 1.01 -4.57 16.15
CA MET A 460 1.43 -3.39 15.44
C MET A 460 0.55 -2.24 15.94
N ASP A 461 1.07 -1.48 16.88
CA ASP A 461 0.43 -0.26 17.37
C ASP A 461 0.73 0.96 16.49
N PRO A 462 1.92 1.04 15.83
CA PRO A 462 2.18 2.13 14.90
C PRO A 462 1.13 2.21 13.79
N ASP A 463 0.69 3.41 13.48
CA ASP A 463 -0.19 3.68 12.35
C ASP A 463 0.48 3.31 11.02
N CYS A 464 -0.34 2.85 10.07
CA CYS A 464 0.10 2.48 8.73
C CYS A 464 0.29 3.73 7.86
N VAL A 465 1.50 4.26 7.82
CA VAL A 465 1.84 5.49 7.10
C VAL A 465 1.64 5.32 5.60
N GLN A 466 0.85 6.22 5.02
CA GLN A 466 0.57 6.28 3.58
C GLN A 466 1.21 7.50 2.90
N MET A 467 1.35 8.60 3.64
CA MET A 467 1.88 9.85 3.13
C MET A 467 2.70 10.55 4.21
N ARG A 468 3.89 11.02 3.86
CA ARG A 468 4.77 11.75 4.77
C ARG A 468 5.54 12.86 4.06
N LEU A 469 5.95 13.88 4.81
CA LEU A 469 6.61 15.07 4.26
C LEU A 469 7.92 14.74 3.52
N GLY A 470 8.64 13.70 3.93
CA GLY A 470 9.82 13.22 3.21
C GLY A 470 9.53 12.93 1.73
N GLU A 471 8.36 12.35 1.42
CA GLU A 471 7.92 12.11 0.05
C GLU A 471 7.78 13.40 -0.76
N VAL A 472 7.25 14.45 -0.13
CA VAL A 472 7.07 15.76 -0.81
C VAL A 472 8.42 16.37 -1.20
N TYR A 473 9.42 16.28 -0.31
CA TYR A 473 10.79 16.72 -0.62
C TYR A 473 11.41 15.93 -1.77
N TYR A 474 11.24 14.62 -1.78
CA TYR A 474 11.77 13.73 -2.83
C TYR A 474 11.06 13.97 -4.16
N THR A 475 9.74 14.16 -4.13
CA THR A 475 8.95 14.50 -5.33
C THR A 475 9.39 15.84 -5.92
N GLN A 476 9.57 16.86 -5.07
CA GLN A 476 10.08 18.15 -5.55
C GLN A 476 11.48 18.00 -6.14
N ALA A 477 12.37 17.24 -5.48
CA ALA A 477 13.73 17.01 -5.97
C ALA A 477 13.72 16.29 -7.34
N GLU A 478 12.88 15.28 -7.52
CA GLU A 478 12.74 14.62 -8.82
C GLU A 478 12.21 15.58 -9.89
N CYS A 479 11.22 16.41 -9.57
CA CYS A 479 10.72 17.42 -10.49
C CYS A 479 11.80 18.44 -10.88
N GLU A 480 12.57 18.97 -9.91
CA GLU A 480 13.67 19.90 -10.20
C GLU A 480 14.73 19.23 -11.09
N LEU A 481 15.09 17.98 -10.82
CA LEU A 481 16.06 17.22 -11.63
C LEU A 481 15.57 17.03 -13.07
N ARG A 482 14.29 16.63 -13.26
CA ARG A 482 13.68 16.47 -14.58
C ARG A 482 13.54 17.78 -15.34
N LEU A 483 13.43 18.89 -14.63
CA LEU A 483 13.43 20.25 -15.19
C LEU A 483 14.82 20.84 -15.42
N GLY A 484 15.89 20.07 -15.10
CA GLY A 484 17.28 20.45 -15.36
C GLY A 484 18.00 21.16 -14.21
N ASP A 485 17.39 21.28 -13.03
CA ASP A 485 18.01 21.88 -11.84
C ASP A 485 18.46 20.83 -10.82
N ALA A 486 19.53 20.13 -11.15
CA ALA A 486 20.15 19.14 -10.25
C ALA A 486 20.65 19.76 -8.93
N ALA A 487 21.02 21.04 -8.94
CA ALA A 487 21.49 21.72 -7.74
C ALA A 487 20.36 21.96 -6.73
N ALA A 488 19.17 22.39 -7.19
CA ALA A 488 18.00 22.47 -6.34
C ALA A 488 17.56 21.10 -5.82
N ALA A 489 17.54 20.09 -6.69
CA ALA A 489 17.22 18.72 -6.32
C ALA A 489 18.14 18.18 -5.23
N GLY A 490 19.46 18.35 -5.37
CA GLY A 490 20.44 17.90 -4.39
C GLY A 490 20.26 18.55 -3.01
N LYS A 491 19.97 19.86 -2.95
CA LYS A 491 19.67 20.57 -1.69
C LYS A 491 18.44 20.01 -0.98
N LEU A 492 17.38 19.70 -1.74
CA LEU A 492 16.13 19.14 -1.17
C LEU A 492 16.38 17.75 -0.57
N LEU A 493 17.07 16.88 -1.29
CA LEU A 493 17.41 15.54 -0.79
C LEU A 493 18.32 15.60 0.43
N ASN A 494 19.31 16.48 0.43
CA ASN A 494 20.25 16.64 1.55
C ASN A 494 19.54 17.01 2.86
N LYS A 495 18.46 17.78 2.81
CA LYS A 495 17.64 18.10 4.00
C LYS A 495 17.07 16.85 4.66
N VAL A 496 16.52 15.92 3.87
CA VAL A 496 15.96 14.67 4.39
C VAL A 496 17.04 13.69 4.78
N ARG A 497 18.08 13.54 3.94
CA ARG A 497 19.17 12.58 4.12
C ARG A 497 20.01 12.85 5.37
N ALA A 498 20.14 14.10 5.81
CA ALA A 498 20.98 14.47 6.94
C ALA A 498 20.73 13.64 8.20
N ARG A 499 19.48 13.28 8.48
CA ARG A 499 19.07 12.45 9.62
C ARG A 499 19.52 10.97 9.52
N ASN A 500 19.81 10.52 8.31
CA ASN A 500 20.12 9.12 8.04
C ASN A 500 21.60 8.78 8.31
N TYR A 501 22.46 9.75 8.47
CA TYR A 501 23.90 9.54 8.60
C TYR A 501 24.45 10.02 9.95
N GLU A 502 25.46 9.32 10.46
CA GLU A 502 26.19 9.73 11.66
C GLU A 502 27.03 10.99 11.40
N THR A 503 27.70 11.01 10.26
CA THR A 503 28.46 12.16 9.76
C THR A 503 28.03 12.44 8.31
N PHE A 504 27.34 13.53 8.12
CA PHE A 504 26.84 13.94 6.81
C PHE A 504 27.87 14.79 6.08
N GLY A 505 28.92 14.12 5.56
CA GLY A 505 30.10 14.74 4.97
C GLY A 505 29.99 14.99 3.46
N ASN A 506 31.07 15.56 2.87
CA ASN A 506 31.13 15.92 1.47
C ASN A 506 30.94 14.73 0.50
N ASN A 507 31.42 13.55 0.89
CA ASN A 507 31.32 12.31 0.12
C ASN A 507 29.93 11.65 0.17
N ILE A 508 28.99 12.24 0.90
CA ILE A 508 27.61 11.75 1.08
C ILE A 508 26.60 12.76 0.55
N LYS A 509 26.88 14.06 0.74
CA LYS A 509 26.01 15.13 0.26
C LYS A 509 25.99 15.24 -1.25
N TYR A 510 24.83 15.43 -1.80
CA TYR A 510 24.66 15.81 -3.20
C TYR A 510 25.14 17.24 -3.45
N GLN A 511 25.62 17.48 -4.67
CA GLN A 511 25.95 18.83 -5.15
C GLN A 511 24.73 19.76 -5.05
N PRO A 512 24.91 21.07 -4.81
CA PRO A 512 26.18 21.78 -4.66
C PRO A 512 26.78 21.78 -3.24
N GLU A 513 26.10 21.17 -2.26
CA GLU A 513 26.52 21.18 -0.83
C GLU A 513 27.58 20.12 -0.53
N GLY A 514 27.79 19.17 -1.43
CA GLY A 514 28.76 18.08 -1.33
C GLY A 514 29.37 17.72 -2.67
N GLY A 515 30.08 16.58 -2.72
CA GLY A 515 30.77 16.11 -3.91
C GLY A 515 30.01 15.11 -4.77
N VAL A 516 28.85 14.61 -4.31
CA VAL A 516 28.11 13.56 -5.02
C VAL A 516 27.25 14.16 -6.13
N VAL A 517 27.40 13.62 -7.34
CA VAL A 517 26.57 13.98 -8.48
C VAL A 517 25.19 13.30 -8.36
N LEU A 518 24.14 14.05 -8.54
CA LEU A 518 22.77 13.54 -8.61
C LEU A 518 22.32 13.49 -10.07
N ASP A 519 22.16 12.29 -10.59
CA ASP A 519 21.53 12.02 -11.89
C ASP A 519 20.24 11.19 -11.68
N MET A 520 19.59 10.81 -12.77
CA MET A 520 18.33 10.05 -12.72
C MET A 520 18.52 8.63 -12.17
N GLU A 521 19.68 7.99 -12.38
CA GLU A 521 19.98 6.66 -11.83
C GLU A 521 20.16 6.75 -10.31
N GLU A 522 20.93 7.71 -9.83
CA GLU A 522 21.10 7.95 -8.40
C GLU A 522 19.80 8.40 -7.72
N MET A 523 18.96 9.17 -8.42
CA MET A 523 17.63 9.56 -7.91
C MET A 523 16.74 8.36 -7.69
N LEU A 524 16.70 7.39 -8.62
CA LEU A 524 15.94 6.14 -8.47
C LEU A 524 16.49 5.28 -7.33
N ASP A 525 17.81 5.23 -7.17
CA ASP A 525 18.45 4.51 -6.07
C ASP A 525 18.16 5.18 -4.72
N GLU A 526 18.13 6.51 -4.68
CA GLU A 526 17.81 7.25 -3.46
C GLU A 526 16.33 7.11 -3.07
N TRP A 527 15.38 7.09 -4.03
CA TRP A 527 14.02 6.67 -3.79
C TRP A 527 13.96 5.27 -3.15
N GLY A 528 14.70 4.32 -3.71
CA GLY A 528 14.77 2.95 -3.21
C GLY A 528 15.35 2.83 -1.79
N ARG A 529 16.30 3.71 -1.40
CA ARG A 529 16.88 3.75 -0.05
C ARG A 529 15.93 4.36 0.97
N GLU A 530 15.30 5.49 0.63
CA GLU A 530 14.45 6.20 1.59
C GLU A 530 13.08 5.54 1.76
N PHE A 531 12.50 5.08 0.66
CA PHE A 531 11.12 4.57 0.63
C PHE A 531 11.02 3.05 0.51
N ILE A 532 12.10 2.33 0.81
CA ILE A 532 12.07 0.87 0.89
C ILE A 532 10.92 0.42 1.80
N MET A 533 10.12 -0.54 1.34
CA MET A 533 8.98 -1.08 2.07
C MET A 533 7.83 -0.07 2.34
N GLU A 534 7.67 0.94 1.48
CA GLU A 534 6.58 1.94 1.57
C GLU A 534 5.62 1.88 0.37
N SER A 535 5.46 0.71 -0.24
CA SER A 535 4.46 0.42 -1.29
C SER A 535 4.52 1.35 -2.50
N ARG A 536 5.70 1.46 -3.14
CA ARG A 536 5.87 2.37 -4.29
C ARG A 536 6.89 1.94 -5.34
N ARG A 537 7.68 0.90 -5.08
CA ARG A 537 8.85 0.58 -5.92
C ARG A 537 8.49 0.30 -7.36
N ARG A 538 7.40 -0.43 -7.63
CA ARG A 538 6.86 -0.66 -8.98
C ARG A 538 6.59 0.65 -9.71
N THR A 539 5.83 1.54 -9.06
CA THR A 539 5.47 2.86 -9.60
C THR A 539 6.72 3.68 -9.93
N ASP A 540 7.73 3.68 -9.07
CA ASP A 540 8.99 4.38 -9.31
C ASP A 540 9.76 3.79 -10.51
N LEU A 541 9.90 2.47 -10.59
CA LEU A 541 10.57 1.80 -11.72
C LEU A 541 9.90 2.12 -13.06
N ILE A 542 8.55 2.12 -13.11
CA ILE A 542 7.78 2.48 -14.30
C ILE A 542 8.04 3.94 -14.69
N ARG A 543 7.99 4.86 -13.74
CA ARG A 543 8.18 6.30 -13.98
C ARG A 543 9.60 6.63 -14.47
N PHE A 544 10.59 5.86 -14.02
CA PHE A 544 11.98 5.98 -14.48
C PHE A 544 12.28 5.17 -15.75
N GLY A 545 11.29 4.46 -16.30
CA GLY A 545 11.43 3.65 -17.52
C GLY A 545 12.36 2.45 -17.36
N ARG A 546 12.47 1.92 -16.14
CA ARG A 546 13.38 0.84 -15.77
C ARG A 546 12.65 -0.48 -15.42
N PHE A 547 11.32 -0.48 -15.47
CA PHE A 547 10.50 -1.61 -15.01
C PHE A 547 10.66 -2.87 -15.88
N GLN A 548 10.95 -2.73 -17.17
CA GLN A 548 11.15 -3.84 -18.10
C GLN A 548 12.52 -4.49 -17.97
N GLU A 549 13.50 -3.82 -17.38
CA GLU A 549 14.87 -4.34 -17.28
C GLU A 549 14.93 -5.65 -16.49
N ALA A 550 15.96 -6.44 -16.76
CA ALA A 550 16.24 -7.64 -15.98
C ALA A 550 16.80 -7.28 -14.59
N TRP A 551 16.41 -8.07 -13.60
CA TRP A 551 17.02 -8.10 -12.27
C TRP A 551 17.12 -9.55 -11.76
N TRP A 552 17.59 -9.73 -10.55
CA TRP A 552 17.78 -11.06 -10.01
C TRP A 552 16.49 -11.90 -10.10
N ASP A 553 16.59 -13.07 -10.71
CA ASP A 553 15.51 -14.03 -10.97
C ASP A 553 14.33 -13.49 -11.80
N LYS A 554 14.54 -12.39 -12.53
CA LYS A 554 13.58 -11.86 -13.50
C LYS A 554 14.28 -11.54 -14.82
N PRO A 555 13.88 -12.14 -15.93
CA PRO A 555 14.37 -11.75 -17.26
C PRO A 555 13.87 -10.36 -17.66
N GLU A 556 14.46 -9.79 -18.70
CA GLU A 556 13.93 -8.59 -19.35
C GLU A 556 12.53 -8.86 -19.92
N ASP A 557 11.60 -7.92 -19.71
CA ASP A 557 10.26 -8.01 -20.27
C ASP A 557 10.27 -7.75 -21.79
N ALA A 558 9.41 -8.43 -22.52
CA ALA A 558 9.33 -8.29 -23.97
C ALA A 558 8.88 -6.89 -24.43
N ASP A 559 8.04 -6.23 -23.64
CA ASP A 559 7.49 -4.90 -23.92
C ASP A 559 6.89 -4.25 -22.65
N ARG A 560 6.23 -3.09 -22.82
CA ARG A 560 5.71 -2.29 -21.72
C ARG A 560 4.29 -2.68 -21.24
N HIS A 561 3.65 -3.71 -21.77
CA HIS A 561 2.28 -4.04 -21.33
C HIS A 561 2.24 -4.46 -19.85
N TYR A 562 3.35 -5.01 -19.31
CA TYR A 562 3.48 -5.39 -17.90
C TYR A 562 3.44 -4.21 -16.91
N GLU A 563 3.50 -2.96 -17.41
CA GLU A 563 3.31 -1.77 -16.58
C GLU A 563 1.89 -1.61 -16.05
N ILE A 564 0.93 -2.33 -16.61
CA ILE A 564 -0.45 -2.39 -16.13
C ILE A 564 -0.86 -3.85 -15.96
N PHE A 565 -1.67 -4.11 -14.95
CA PHE A 565 -2.18 -5.46 -14.71
C PHE A 565 -3.32 -5.82 -15.68
N PRO A 566 -3.54 -7.11 -15.96
CA PRO A 566 -4.71 -7.56 -16.69
C PRO A 566 -5.98 -7.30 -15.89
N ILE A 567 -7.08 -7.07 -16.60
CA ILE A 567 -8.42 -7.12 -16.01
C ILE A 567 -8.74 -8.60 -15.75
N THR A 568 -9.21 -8.91 -14.56
CA THR A 568 -9.45 -10.30 -14.15
C THR A 568 -10.63 -10.93 -14.88
N GLN A 569 -10.58 -12.25 -15.04
CA GLN A 569 -11.65 -13.01 -15.70
C GLN A 569 -13.01 -12.78 -15.02
N PRO A 570 -13.16 -12.86 -13.69
CA PRO A 570 -14.45 -12.58 -13.05
C PRO A 570 -15.01 -11.19 -13.35
N ALA A 571 -14.15 -10.17 -13.44
CA ALA A 571 -14.60 -8.82 -13.80
C ALA A 571 -15.10 -8.73 -15.25
N LEU A 572 -14.40 -9.38 -16.18
CA LEU A 572 -14.79 -9.44 -17.60
C LEU A 572 -16.09 -10.22 -17.80
N GLU A 573 -16.27 -11.34 -17.11
CA GLU A 573 -17.50 -12.16 -17.16
C GLU A 573 -18.72 -11.43 -16.58
N GLN A 574 -18.55 -10.69 -15.49
CA GLN A 574 -19.61 -9.92 -14.85
C GLN A 574 -20.01 -8.66 -15.64
N ASN A 575 -19.11 -8.15 -16.45
CA ASN A 575 -19.33 -6.91 -17.19
C ASN A 575 -18.92 -7.04 -18.67
N PRO A 576 -19.86 -7.36 -19.58
CA PRO A 576 -19.58 -7.58 -21.00
C PRO A 576 -19.13 -6.31 -21.76
N TYR A 577 -19.13 -5.14 -21.13
CA TYR A 577 -18.62 -3.89 -21.69
C TYR A 577 -17.15 -3.63 -21.34
N LEU A 578 -16.56 -4.42 -20.43
CA LEU A 578 -15.13 -4.36 -20.14
C LEU A 578 -14.32 -4.97 -21.27
N LYS A 579 -13.17 -4.36 -21.52
CA LYS A 579 -12.16 -4.88 -22.46
C LYS A 579 -10.89 -5.20 -21.69
N GLN A 580 -10.25 -6.28 -22.09
CA GLN A 580 -8.94 -6.64 -21.55
C GLN A 580 -7.90 -5.55 -21.86
N ASN A 581 -6.96 -5.34 -20.95
CA ASN A 581 -5.83 -4.46 -21.19
C ASN A 581 -4.95 -4.97 -22.35
N PRO A 582 -4.36 -4.07 -23.14
CA PRO A 582 -3.50 -4.46 -24.26
C PRO A 582 -2.35 -5.39 -23.81
N GLY A 583 -2.00 -6.36 -24.64
CA GLY A 583 -0.93 -7.34 -24.37
C GLY A 583 -1.39 -8.61 -23.66
N TYR A 584 -2.57 -8.61 -23.06
CA TYR A 584 -3.13 -9.77 -22.36
C TYR A 584 -4.18 -10.52 -23.19
N PRO A 585 -4.36 -11.84 -22.94
CA PRO A 585 -5.36 -12.62 -23.64
C PRO A 585 -6.77 -12.03 -23.47
N THR A 586 -7.53 -12.02 -24.55
CA THR A 586 -8.98 -11.77 -24.51
C THR A 586 -9.71 -13.08 -24.29
N ILE A 587 -10.70 -13.08 -23.41
CA ILE A 587 -11.57 -14.23 -23.14
C ILE A 587 -12.67 -14.29 -24.19
#